data_72c1269c142ec8d9dfc7703878f4e1da
#
_entry.id   72c1269c142ec8d9dfc7703878f4e1da
#
_cell.length_a   1.000
_cell.length_b   1.000
_cell.length_c   1.000
_cell.angle_alpha   90.00
_cell.angle_beta   90.00
_cell.angle_gamma   90.00
#
_symmetry.space_group_name_H-M   'P 1'
#
loop_
_entity.id
_entity.type
_entity.pdbx_description
1 polymer ?
#
loop_
_entity_poly.entity_id
_entity_poly.type
_entity_poly.pdbx_seq_one_letter_code
_entity_poly.pdbx_strand_id
1 'polypeptide(L)'
;MPDNNLPSWRQDLRSSRKKEGKLPSNRWIQLATVSKENEPRLRTVVFRGWHKDSSMIIFTDRRSEKIRHLKSNPNAEILWFFLKTKSQYRFKAVSYTHLTLPTIQPV
;
A
#
# COMPACT_ATOMS: atom_id res chain seq x y z
N MET A 1 21.81 -6.36 11.79
CA MET A 1 20.88 -5.29 11.52
C MET A 1 19.67 -5.80 10.76
N PRO A 2 18.49 -5.50 11.26
CA PRO A 2 17.29 -6.00 10.59
C PRO A 2 17.16 -5.54 9.16
N ASP A 3 17.74 -4.38 8.84
CA ASP A 3 17.57 -3.80 7.50
C ASP A 3 18.38 -4.51 6.43
N ASN A 4 19.27 -5.42 6.81
CA ASN A 4 20.14 -6.09 5.84
C ASN A 4 19.37 -7.00 4.89
N ASN A 5 18.18 -7.43 5.29
CA ASN A 5 17.37 -8.33 4.47
C ASN A 5 16.29 -7.62 3.69
N LEU A 6 16.25 -6.29 3.74
CA LEU A 6 15.24 -5.54 3.03
C LEU A 6 15.69 -5.27 1.60
N PRO A 7 14.75 -5.21 0.65
CA PRO A 7 15.11 -4.85 -0.71
C PRO A 7 15.70 -3.44 -0.78
N SER A 8 16.56 -3.23 -1.75
CA SER A 8 17.25 -1.95 -1.89
C SER A 8 16.27 -0.77 -2.08
N TRP A 9 15.14 -1.00 -2.73
CA TRP A 9 14.17 0.07 -2.95
C TRP A 9 13.59 0.62 -1.64
N ARG A 10 13.68 -0.15 -0.54
CA ARG A 10 13.20 0.32 0.75
C ARG A 10 13.98 1.55 1.24
N GLN A 11 15.28 1.60 0.98
CA GLN A 11 16.09 2.76 1.34
C GLN A 11 15.72 3.98 0.48
N ASP A 12 15.53 3.75 -0.80
CA ASP A 12 15.12 4.84 -1.70
C ASP A 12 13.78 5.41 -1.28
N LEU A 13 12.84 4.53 -0.96
CA LEU A 13 11.52 4.95 -0.50
C LEU A 13 11.62 5.74 0.80
N ARG A 14 12.41 5.26 1.74
CA ARG A 14 12.61 5.95 3.02
C ARG A 14 13.17 7.35 2.79
N SER A 15 14.15 7.46 1.91
CA SER A 15 14.74 8.75 1.59
C SER A 15 13.72 9.71 0.99
N SER A 16 12.90 9.23 0.05
CA SER A 16 11.85 10.04 -0.55
C SER A 16 10.82 10.47 0.49
N ARG A 17 10.43 9.57 1.39
CA ARG A 17 9.50 9.90 2.46
C ARG A 17 10.06 10.95 3.41
N LYS A 18 11.34 10.83 3.74
CA LYS A 18 11.98 11.81 4.61
C LYS A 18 11.96 13.20 3.99
N LYS A 19 12.23 13.28 2.70
CA LYS A 19 12.21 14.57 2.00
C LYS A 19 10.79 15.12 1.85
N GLU A 20 9.80 14.23 1.74
CA GLU A 20 8.41 14.64 1.66
C GLU A 20 7.92 15.26 2.99
N GLY A 21 8.49 14.80 4.09
CA GLY A 21 8.22 15.40 5.39
C GLY A 21 6.78 15.23 5.81
N LYS A 22 6.13 16.35 6.14
CA LYS A 22 4.77 16.34 6.69
C LYS A 22 3.67 16.47 5.64
N LEU A 23 4.02 16.46 4.37
CA LEU A 23 3.01 16.52 3.33
C LEU A 23 2.13 15.27 3.37
N PRO A 24 0.83 15.41 3.07
CA PRO A 24 -0.05 14.23 3.05
C PRO A 24 0.43 13.13 2.12
N SER A 25 1.07 13.50 1.02
CA SER A 25 1.61 12.53 0.07
C SER A 25 2.65 11.59 0.66
N ASN A 26 3.19 11.91 1.86
CA ASN A 26 4.07 10.99 2.58
C ASN A 26 3.35 9.71 2.98
N ARG A 27 2.02 9.74 3.13
CA ARG A 27 1.25 8.58 3.59
C ARG A 27 0.09 8.21 2.68
N TRP A 28 -0.26 9.07 1.73
CA TRP A 28 -1.37 8.79 0.82
C TRP A 28 -0.86 8.03 -0.38
N ILE A 29 -1.43 6.85 -0.61
CA ILE A 29 -1.05 6.02 -1.74
C ILE A 29 -2.30 5.68 -2.54
N GLN A 30 -2.10 5.35 -3.81
CA GLN A 30 -3.19 4.98 -4.68
C GLN A 30 -3.23 3.45 -4.76
N LEU A 31 -4.40 2.89 -4.53
CA LEU A 31 -4.58 1.44 -4.56
C LEU A 31 -5.55 1.06 -5.66
N ALA A 32 -5.08 0.24 -6.57
CA ALA A 32 -5.90 -0.28 -7.66
C ALA A 32 -6.26 -1.72 -7.36
N THR A 33 -7.54 -2.03 -7.47
CA THR A 33 -8.07 -3.39 -7.33
C THR A 33 -8.96 -3.71 -8.52
N VAL A 34 -9.41 -4.94 -8.60
CA VAL A 34 -10.28 -5.39 -9.69
C VAL A 34 -11.55 -5.97 -9.11
N SER A 35 -12.68 -5.54 -9.61
CA SER A 35 -13.98 -6.04 -9.16
C SER A 35 -14.26 -7.42 -9.75
N LYS A 36 -15.35 -8.05 -9.29
CA LYS A 36 -15.78 -9.34 -9.83
C LYS A 36 -16.07 -9.26 -11.32
N GLU A 37 -16.49 -8.08 -11.79
CA GLU A 37 -16.82 -7.86 -13.19
C GLU A 37 -15.59 -7.48 -14.00
N ASN A 38 -14.40 -7.64 -13.45
CA ASN A 38 -13.13 -7.29 -14.10
C ASN A 38 -13.00 -5.80 -14.39
N GLU A 39 -13.63 -4.97 -13.57
CA GLU A 39 -13.50 -3.53 -13.70
C GLU A 39 -12.42 -3.01 -12.78
N PRO A 40 -11.50 -2.20 -13.27
CA PRO A 40 -10.49 -1.60 -12.41
C PRO A 40 -11.11 -0.57 -11.49
N ARG A 41 -10.64 -0.54 -10.26
CA ARG A 41 -11.09 0.42 -9.25
C ARG A 41 -9.88 1.05 -8.61
N LEU A 42 -9.87 2.36 -8.52
CA LEU A 42 -8.75 3.13 -8.00
C LEU A 42 -9.22 4.06 -6.89
N ARG A 43 -8.51 4.09 -5.78
CA ARG A 43 -8.82 5.01 -4.67
C ARG A 43 -7.55 5.33 -3.90
N THR A 44 -7.61 6.42 -3.14
CA THR A 44 -6.54 6.79 -2.23
C THR A 44 -6.76 6.10 -0.90
N VAL A 45 -5.70 5.52 -0.36
CA VAL A 45 -5.70 4.93 0.97
C VAL A 45 -4.50 5.47 1.75
N VAL A 46 -4.49 5.23 3.05
CA VAL A 46 -3.43 5.74 3.90
C VAL A 46 -2.51 4.60 4.31
N PHE A 47 -1.22 4.80 4.03
CA PHE A 47 -0.19 3.87 4.47
C PHE A 47 -0.04 4.00 5.99
N ARG A 48 -0.08 2.88 6.69
CA ARG A 48 -0.02 2.87 8.15
C ARG A 48 1.22 2.19 8.70
N GLY A 49 2.12 1.75 7.85
CA GLY A 49 3.36 1.14 8.30
C GLY A 49 3.63 -0.18 7.60
N TRP A 50 4.64 -0.84 8.10
CA TRP A 50 5.10 -2.11 7.54
C TRP A 50 4.72 -3.25 8.49
N HIS A 51 4.32 -4.36 7.90
CA HIS A 51 4.11 -5.60 8.64
C HIS A 51 5.10 -6.60 8.10
N LYS A 52 6.04 -7.02 8.92
CA LYS A 52 7.14 -7.89 8.50
C LYS A 52 7.76 -7.40 7.20
N ASP A 53 9.02 -7.51 7.06
CA ASP A 53 9.73 -7.20 5.83
C ASP A 53 9.13 -6.00 5.07
N SER A 54 8.54 -6.24 3.92
CA SER A 54 8.07 -5.17 3.04
C SER A 54 6.58 -5.24 2.75
N SER A 55 5.80 -5.82 3.65
CA SER A 55 4.34 -5.82 3.51
C SER A 55 3.78 -4.51 4.02
N MET A 56 3.00 -3.84 3.21
CA MET A 56 2.38 -2.57 3.59
C MET A 56 1.09 -2.82 4.37
N ILE A 57 0.87 -1.99 5.39
CA ILE A 57 -0.36 -2.05 6.18
C ILE A 57 -1.25 -0.89 5.78
N ILE A 58 -2.49 -1.21 5.47
CA ILE A 58 -3.53 -0.26 5.15
C ILE A 58 -4.73 -0.54 6.02
N PHE A 59 -5.16 0.46 6.80
CA PHE A 59 -6.39 0.34 7.58
C PHE A 59 -7.58 0.56 6.68
N THR A 60 -8.60 -0.26 6.84
CA THR A 60 -9.80 -0.12 6.03
C THR A 60 -10.99 -0.76 6.74
N ASP A 61 -12.18 -0.32 6.38
CA ASP A 61 -13.42 -0.90 6.86
C ASP A 61 -13.62 -2.25 6.18
N ARG A 62 -13.95 -3.29 6.96
CA ARG A 62 -14.19 -4.62 6.43
C ARG A 62 -15.34 -4.69 5.44
N ARG A 63 -16.25 -3.73 5.51
CA ARG A 63 -17.40 -3.67 4.61
C ARG A 63 -17.12 -2.88 3.35
N SER A 64 -15.90 -2.34 3.21
CA SER A 64 -15.58 -1.53 2.06
C SER A 64 -15.54 -2.38 0.79
N GLU A 65 -15.77 -1.71 -0.32
CA GLU A 65 -15.76 -2.34 -1.64
C GLU A 65 -14.41 -2.98 -1.94
N LYS A 66 -13.32 -2.32 -1.56
CA LYS A 66 -11.99 -2.84 -1.85
C LYS A 66 -11.71 -4.16 -1.16
N ILE A 67 -12.31 -4.40 0.03
CA ILE A 67 -12.17 -5.68 0.71
C ILE A 67 -12.79 -6.79 -0.13
N ARG A 68 -13.98 -6.54 -0.65
CA ARG A 68 -14.67 -7.53 -1.48
C ARG A 68 -13.87 -7.82 -2.75
N HIS A 69 -13.31 -6.78 -3.36
CA HIS A 69 -12.49 -6.94 -4.55
C HIS A 69 -11.28 -7.82 -4.26
N LEU A 70 -10.58 -7.56 -3.15
CA LEU A 70 -9.37 -8.28 -2.81
C LEU A 70 -9.64 -9.73 -2.43
N LYS A 71 -10.81 -10.02 -1.90
CA LYS A 71 -11.19 -11.42 -1.63
C LYS A 71 -11.43 -12.19 -2.92
N SER A 72 -11.99 -11.54 -3.92
CA SER A 72 -12.23 -12.17 -5.22
C SER A 72 -10.97 -12.26 -6.04
N ASN A 73 -10.15 -11.23 -5.99
CA ASN A 73 -8.90 -11.15 -6.73
C ASN A 73 -7.88 -10.43 -5.86
N PRO A 74 -6.93 -11.16 -5.29
CA PRO A 74 -5.97 -10.56 -4.36
C PRO A 74 -4.90 -9.72 -5.03
N ASN A 75 -4.84 -9.71 -6.34
CA ASN A 75 -3.85 -8.91 -7.05
C ASN A 75 -4.22 -7.43 -6.99
N ALA A 76 -3.23 -6.60 -6.73
CA ALA A 76 -3.43 -5.16 -6.61
C ALA A 76 -2.20 -4.44 -7.12
N GLU A 77 -2.37 -3.15 -7.37
CA GLU A 77 -1.23 -2.30 -7.70
C GLU A 77 -1.30 -1.05 -6.85
N ILE A 78 -0.15 -0.58 -6.44
CA ILE A 78 -0.04 0.59 -5.58
C ILE A 78 0.86 1.60 -6.26
N LEU A 79 0.44 2.86 -6.25
CA LEU A 79 1.25 3.97 -6.71
C LEU A 79 1.52 4.90 -5.54
N TRP A 80 2.78 5.21 -5.33
CA TRP A 80 3.21 6.15 -4.30
C TRP A 80 4.00 7.25 -4.98
N PHE A 81 3.44 8.44 -5.02
CA PHE A 81 4.07 9.58 -5.69
C PHE A 81 4.49 10.63 -4.67
N PHE A 82 5.74 11.08 -4.78
CA PHE A 82 6.30 12.09 -3.89
C PHE A 82 6.48 13.40 -4.65
N LEU A 83 5.90 14.47 -4.11
CA LEU A 83 5.93 15.77 -4.75
C LEU A 83 7.31 16.42 -4.69
N LYS A 84 7.99 16.28 -3.56
CA LYS A 84 9.28 16.94 -3.36
C LYS A 84 10.37 16.39 -4.27
N THR A 85 10.47 15.09 -4.37
CA THR A 85 11.48 14.45 -5.20
C THR A 85 10.99 14.17 -6.60
N LYS A 86 9.68 14.38 -6.86
CA LYS A 86 9.06 14.08 -8.15
C LYS A 86 9.33 12.64 -8.58
N SER A 87 9.34 11.74 -7.62
CA SER A 87 9.53 10.32 -7.89
C SER A 87 8.26 9.56 -7.62
N GLN A 88 8.09 8.47 -8.34
CA GLN A 88 6.94 7.59 -8.10
C GLN A 88 7.41 6.15 -8.02
N TYR A 89 6.74 5.42 -7.15
CA TYR A 89 7.00 4.00 -6.94
C TYR A 89 5.73 3.24 -7.26
N ARG A 90 5.84 2.23 -8.09
CA ARG A 90 4.72 1.35 -8.39
C ARG A 90 5.02 -0.04 -7.86
N PHE A 91 4.06 -0.60 -7.16
CA PHE A 91 4.20 -1.91 -6.55
C PHE A 91 3.12 -2.83 -7.07
N LYS A 92 3.53 -3.98 -7.60
CA LYS A 92 2.59 -5.08 -7.82
C LYS A 92 2.51 -5.84 -6.51
N ALA A 93 1.30 -6.03 -6.03
CA ALA A 93 1.10 -6.57 -4.70
C ALA A 93 0.05 -7.67 -4.71
N VAL A 94 0.13 -8.52 -3.70
CA VAL A 94 -0.90 -9.52 -3.44
C VAL A 94 -1.41 -9.26 -2.04
N SER A 95 -2.72 -9.16 -1.92
CA SER A 95 -3.33 -8.87 -0.64
C SER A 95 -3.37 -10.12 0.24
N TYR A 96 -2.94 -9.97 1.49
CA TYR A 96 -3.13 -10.99 2.51
C TYR A 96 -4.17 -10.46 3.47
N THR A 97 -5.38 -11.00 3.39
CA THR A 97 -6.46 -10.56 4.27
C THR A 97 -6.53 -11.48 5.46
N HIS A 98 -6.36 -10.89 6.63
CA HIS A 98 -6.58 -11.59 7.89
C HIS A 98 -7.88 -11.07 8.48
N LEU A 99 -8.72 -11.97 8.90
CA LEU A 99 -10.04 -11.61 9.40
C LEU A 99 -10.02 -11.24 10.87
N THR A 100 -8.91 -10.77 11.37
CA THR A 100 -8.81 -10.34 12.75
C THR A 100 -9.13 -8.86 12.86
N LEU A 101 -9.65 -8.47 14.02
CA LEU A 101 -9.92 -7.08 14.33
C LEU A 101 -8.71 -6.46 15.01
N PRO A 102 -8.48 -5.17 14.85
CA PRO A 102 -9.17 -4.26 13.94
C PRO A 102 -8.82 -4.60 12.49
N THR A 103 -9.47 -3.92 11.57
CA THR A 103 -9.32 -4.22 10.17
C THR A 103 -7.99 -3.73 9.63
N ILE A 104 -6.96 -4.54 9.75
CA ILE A 104 -5.63 -4.24 9.23
C ILE A 104 -5.33 -5.23 8.13
N GLN A 105 -4.89 -4.73 6.98
CA GLN A 105 -4.58 -5.58 5.85
C GLN A 105 -3.19 -5.29 5.34
N PRO A 106 -2.25 -6.21 5.51
CA PRO A 106 -0.95 -6.11 4.84
C PRO A 106 -1.12 -6.36 3.35
N VAL A 107 -0.46 -5.58 2.57
CA VAL A 107 -0.54 -5.68 1.10
C VAL A 107 0.85 -5.77 0.52
#